data_cb19c2fc7c7ff10ec8846a5385cc9d58
#
_entry.id   cb19c2fc7c7ff10ec8846a5385cc9d58
#
_cell.length_a   1.000
_cell.length_b   1.000
_cell.length_c   1.000
_cell.angle_alpha   90.00
_cell.angle_beta   90.00
_cell.angle_gamma   90.00
#
_symmetry.space_group_name_H-M   'P 1'
#
loop_
_entity.id
_entity.type
_entity.pdbx_description
1 polymer ?
#
loop_
_entity_poly.entity_id
_entity_poly.type
_entity_poly.pdbx_seq_one_letter_code
_entity_poly.pdbx_strand_id
1 'polypeptide(L)'
;QIRAMPRRSRPGGAEELRRQLVGLLTDFESTLRIDDVRSQVRGLVPAYHLLRDLGGSLLPTATPLAARGRLLAYLRRFPGEVIDGDELMVVSGIGEYARRIRELRVEEGWPILAGR
;
A
#
# COMPACT_ATOMS: atom_id res chain seq x y z
N GLN A 1 28.93 13.20 8.24
CA GLN A 1 28.23 13.05 7.96
C GLN A 1 27.73 12.96 7.63
N ILE A 2 27.93 12.99 7.97
CA ILE A 2 26.95 12.80 7.71
C ILE A 2 26.58 12.36 7.06
N ARG A 3 26.39 11.98 7.28
CA ARG A 3 25.55 11.40 6.85
C ARG A 3 24.97 11.09 6.26
N ALA A 4 24.88 10.89 6.44
CA ALA A 4 23.87 10.47 5.93
C ALA A 4 23.33 10.11 5.56
N MET A 5 23.29 10.18 5.89
CA MET A 5 22.25 9.92 5.67
C MET A 5 21.74 9.89 4.92
N PRO A 6 21.67 9.79 4.90
CA PRO A 6 20.77 9.72 4.31
C PRO A 6 20.29 9.49 3.66
N ARG A 7 20.27 9.32 3.76
CA ARG A 7 19.42 9.07 3.29
C ARG A 7 18.98 8.60 3.15
N ARG A 8 18.95 8.43 3.48
CA ARG A 8 18.21 7.91 3.59
C ARG A 8 17.41 7.87 3.23
N SER A 9 17.63 7.59 2.98
CA SER A 9 16.81 7.60 2.76
C SER A 9 15.81 7.86 2.85
N ARG A 10 15.58 7.75 2.25
CA ARG A 10 14.34 8.11 2.58
C ARG A 10 13.76 7.15 3.51
N PRO A 11 13.36 7.61 4.68
CA PRO A 11 12.63 6.72 5.57
C PRO A 11 11.39 6.26 4.86
N GLY A 12 10.98 5.07 5.06
CA GLY A 12 9.79 4.56 4.42
C GLY A 12 10.00 4.05 3.03
N GLY A 13 11.22 3.84 2.61
CA GLY A 13 11.47 3.15 1.36
C GLY A 13 10.95 1.74 1.41
N ALA A 14 10.73 1.14 0.23
CA ALA A 14 10.13 -0.18 0.15
C ALA A 14 10.89 -1.22 0.96
N GLU A 15 12.20 -1.21 0.89
CA GLU A 15 12.98 -2.22 1.60
C GLU A 15 12.85 -2.07 3.11
N GLU A 16 12.85 -0.84 3.60
CA GLU A 16 12.70 -0.64 5.03
C GLU A 16 11.30 -1.04 5.49
N LEU A 17 10.28 -0.69 4.71
CA LEU A 17 8.91 -1.04 5.05
C LEU A 17 8.73 -2.56 5.05
N ARG A 18 9.36 -3.24 4.09
CA ARG A 18 9.30 -4.69 4.06
C ARG A 18 9.92 -5.30 5.31
N ARG A 19 11.07 -4.79 5.73
CA ARG A 19 11.72 -5.30 6.94
C ARG A 19 10.86 -5.11 8.17
N GLN A 20 10.24 -3.93 8.28
CA GLN A 20 9.37 -3.68 9.44
C GLN A 20 8.16 -4.62 9.44
N LEU A 21 7.60 -4.86 8.26
CA LEU A 21 6.45 -5.75 8.18
C LEU A 21 6.83 -7.19 8.53
N VAL A 22 7.98 -7.65 8.04
CA VAL A 22 8.44 -8.99 8.38
C VAL A 22 8.66 -9.12 9.89
N GLY A 23 9.30 -8.12 10.49
CA GLY A 23 9.53 -8.16 11.93
C GLY A 23 8.23 -8.17 12.72
N LEU A 24 7.28 -7.36 12.29
CA LEU A 24 6.00 -7.30 12.99
C LEU A 24 5.26 -8.63 12.89
N LEU A 25 5.25 -9.24 11.72
CA LEU A 25 4.56 -10.52 11.55
C LEU A 25 5.27 -11.64 12.30
N THR A 26 6.59 -11.58 12.39
CA THR A 26 7.33 -12.54 13.17
C THR A 26 6.93 -12.44 14.65
N ASP A 27 6.85 -11.21 15.16
CA ASP A 27 6.47 -11.00 16.55
C ASP A 27 5.01 -11.35 16.80
N PHE A 28 4.18 -11.26 15.78
CA PHE A 28 2.76 -11.54 15.89
C PHE A 28 2.50 -13.00 16.27
N GLU A 29 3.47 -13.87 16.06
CA GLU A 29 3.30 -15.28 16.39
C GLU A 29 2.89 -15.47 17.85
N SER A 30 3.48 -14.70 18.77
CA SER A 30 3.11 -14.82 20.17
C SER A 30 1.68 -14.34 20.42
N THR A 31 1.24 -13.32 19.68
CA THR A 31 -0.12 -12.84 19.82
C THR A 31 -1.14 -13.86 19.33
N LEU A 32 -0.78 -14.63 18.31
CA LEU A 32 -1.67 -15.69 17.84
C LEU A 32 -1.96 -16.73 18.88
N ARG A 33 -1.07 -16.92 19.84
CA ARG A 33 -1.25 -17.91 20.86
C ARG A 33 -2.14 -17.44 22.00
N ILE A 34 -2.45 -16.15 22.03
CA ILE A 34 -3.38 -15.61 23.01
C ILE A 34 -4.78 -15.86 22.49
N ASP A 35 -5.62 -16.46 23.32
CA ASP A 35 -6.98 -16.78 22.90
C ASP A 35 -7.87 -15.56 23.10
N ASP A 36 -7.64 -14.55 22.27
CA ASP A 36 -8.39 -13.31 22.35
C ASP A 36 -8.43 -12.66 20.96
N VAL A 37 -9.58 -12.76 20.33
CA VAL A 37 -9.73 -12.28 18.96
C VAL A 37 -9.40 -10.80 18.82
N ARG A 38 -9.83 -10.00 19.79
CA ARG A 38 -9.60 -8.56 19.67
C ARG A 38 -8.12 -8.21 19.72
N SER A 39 -7.38 -8.87 20.61
CA SER A 39 -5.92 -8.67 20.66
C SER A 39 -5.26 -9.08 19.35
N GLN A 40 -5.72 -10.18 18.79
CA GLN A 40 -5.17 -10.67 17.52
C GLN A 40 -5.44 -9.68 16.40
N VAL A 41 -6.68 -9.18 16.31
CA VAL A 41 -7.02 -8.21 15.27
C VAL A 41 -6.22 -6.93 15.46
N ARG A 42 -6.15 -6.42 16.69
CA ARG A 42 -5.40 -5.21 16.95
C ARG A 42 -3.92 -5.36 16.65
N GLY A 43 -3.40 -6.56 16.86
CA GLY A 43 -1.99 -6.83 16.57
C GLY A 43 -1.67 -6.72 15.08
N LEU A 44 -2.67 -6.90 14.24
CA LEU A 44 -2.46 -6.79 12.80
C LEU A 44 -2.67 -5.38 12.24
N VAL A 45 -3.21 -4.46 13.06
CA VAL A 45 -3.44 -3.11 12.56
C VAL A 45 -2.15 -2.44 12.07
N PRO A 46 -1.04 -2.50 12.81
CA PRO A 46 0.19 -1.91 12.26
C PRO A 46 0.68 -2.61 11.00
N ALA A 47 0.42 -3.92 10.87
CA ALA A 47 0.79 -4.61 9.65
C ALA A 47 -0.01 -4.10 8.46
N TYR A 48 -1.29 -3.83 8.68
CA TYR A 48 -2.15 -3.25 7.66
C TYR A 48 -1.59 -1.92 7.19
N HIS A 49 -1.18 -1.06 8.13
CA HIS A 49 -0.62 0.24 7.76
C HIS A 49 0.71 0.10 7.03
N LEU A 50 1.55 -0.82 7.47
CA LEU A 50 2.83 -1.03 6.80
C LEU A 50 2.64 -1.57 5.38
N LEU A 51 1.67 -2.47 5.22
CA LEU A 51 1.40 -3.01 3.89
C LEU A 51 0.89 -1.93 2.95
N ARG A 52 0.02 -1.06 3.46
CA ARG A 52 -0.48 0.06 2.69
C ARG A 52 0.67 0.96 2.24
N ASP A 53 1.55 1.28 3.18
CA ASP A 53 2.67 2.18 2.87
C ASP A 53 3.64 1.52 1.90
N LEU A 54 3.86 0.23 2.08
CA LEU A 54 4.74 -0.52 1.18
C LEU A 54 4.21 -0.51 -0.25
N GLY A 55 2.92 -0.80 -0.40
CA GLY A 55 2.32 -0.79 -1.72
C GLY A 55 2.44 0.55 -2.40
N GLY A 56 2.16 1.62 -1.65
CA GLY A 56 2.27 2.97 -2.21
C GLY A 56 3.70 3.36 -2.55
N SER A 57 4.67 2.80 -1.84
CA SER A 57 6.07 3.16 -2.05
C SER A 57 6.66 2.53 -3.31
N LEU A 58 5.95 1.61 -3.93
CA LEU A 58 6.50 0.92 -5.11
C LEU A 58 6.51 1.78 -6.36
N LEU A 59 5.71 2.84 -6.38
CA LEU A 59 5.68 3.72 -7.53
C LEU A 59 6.87 4.67 -7.51
N PRO A 60 7.64 4.72 -8.61
CA PRO A 60 8.79 5.60 -8.67
C PRO A 60 8.37 7.03 -9.02
N THR A 61 7.89 7.75 -8.03
CA THR A 61 7.48 9.14 -8.21
C THR A 61 8.43 10.07 -7.47
N ALA A 62 8.55 11.28 -7.99
CA ALA A 62 9.43 12.27 -7.40
C ALA A 62 8.88 12.80 -6.08
N THR A 63 7.56 12.84 -5.95
CA THR A 63 6.92 13.33 -4.74
C THR A 63 5.88 12.33 -4.28
N PRO A 64 5.60 12.31 -2.98
CA PRO A 64 4.53 11.44 -2.49
C PRO A 64 3.20 11.80 -3.12
N LEU A 65 2.41 10.78 -3.38
CA LEU A 65 1.10 10.95 -3.98
C LEU A 65 0.02 10.41 -3.06
N ALA A 66 -1.14 11.05 -3.09
CA ALA A 66 -2.30 10.51 -2.42
C ALA A 66 -2.82 9.30 -3.20
N ALA A 67 -3.79 8.60 -2.62
CA ALA A 67 -4.30 7.37 -3.23
C ALA A 67 -4.73 7.56 -4.67
N ARG A 68 -5.48 8.62 -4.94
CA ARG A 68 -5.95 8.87 -6.31
C ARG A 68 -4.78 9.10 -7.26
N GLY A 69 -3.79 9.87 -6.81
CA GLY A 69 -2.62 10.13 -7.64
C GLY A 69 -1.83 8.86 -7.92
N ARG A 70 -1.73 7.98 -6.92
CA ARG A 70 -1.05 6.71 -7.13
C ARG A 70 -1.77 5.83 -8.14
N LEU A 71 -3.10 5.79 -8.06
CA LEU A 71 -3.87 5.02 -9.03
C LEU A 71 -3.66 5.53 -10.44
N LEU A 72 -3.73 6.84 -10.63
CA LEU A 72 -3.52 7.42 -11.94
C LEU A 72 -2.12 7.13 -12.46
N ALA A 73 -1.13 7.28 -11.61
CA ALA A 73 0.26 7.02 -12.02
C ALA A 73 0.44 5.56 -12.43
N TYR A 74 -0.18 4.66 -11.69
CA TYR A 74 -0.07 3.24 -12.02
C TYR A 74 -0.75 2.93 -13.35
N LEU A 75 -1.97 3.43 -13.52
CA LEU A 75 -2.72 3.16 -14.75
C LEU A 75 -2.00 3.70 -15.97
N ARG A 76 -1.37 4.85 -15.85
CA ARG A 76 -0.65 5.45 -16.97
C ARG A 76 0.58 4.68 -17.40
N ARG A 77 1.09 3.81 -16.54
CA ARG A 77 2.24 3.00 -16.90
C ARG A 77 1.88 1.80 -17.78
N PHE A 78 0.59 1.45 -17.82
CA PHE A 78 0.15 0.25 -18.53
C PHE A 78 -1.05 0.55 -19.43
N PRO A 79 -0.86 1.45 -20.39
CA PRO A 79 -1.99 1.79 -21.27
C PRO A 79 -2.43 0.58 -22.09
N GLY A 80 -3.72 0.41 -22.18
CA GLY A 80 -4.28 -0.68 -22.96
C GLY A 80 -4.28 -2.03 -22.28
N GLU A 81 -3.79 -2.12 -21.06
CA GLU A 81 -3.74 -3.41 -20.37
C GLU A 81 -4.89 -3.52 -19.38
N VAL A 82 -5.33 -4.74 -19.16
CA VAL A 82 -6.35 -5.00 -18.16
C VAL A 82 -5.69 -5.04 -16.79
N ILE A 83 -6.17 -4.19 -15.90
CA ILE A 83 -5.63 -4.10 -14.54
C ILE A 83 -6.64 -4.67 -13.56
N ASP A 84 -6.20 -5.64 -12.78
CA ASP A 84 -7.05 -6.27 -11.77
C ASP A 84 -7.31 -5.31 -10.62
N GLY A 85 -8.52 -5.38 -10.06
CA GLY A 85 -8.86 -4.56 -8.91
C GLY A 85 -7.94 -4.78 -7.73
N ASP A 86 -7.49 -6.00 -7.52
CA ASP A 86 -6.59 -6.28 -6.41
C ASP A 86 -5.25 -5.56 -6.57
N GLU A 87 -4.75 -5.43 -7.80
CA GLU A 87 -3.55 -4.65 -8.04
C GLU A 87 -3.75 -3.21 -7.61
N LEU A 88 -4.91 -2.66 -7.96
CA LEU A 88 -5.21 -1.28 -7.64
C LEU A 88 -5.34 -1.06 -6.15
N MET A 89 -5.86 -2.06 -5.45
CA MET A 89 -5.97 -1.98 -4.01
C MET A 89 -4.59 -1.85 -3.36
N VAL A 90 -3.63 -2.59 -3.84
CA VAL A 90 -2.27 -2.53 -3.30
C VAL A 90 -1.67 -1.13 -3.52
N VAL A 91 -1.84 -0.60 -4.71
CA VAL A 91 -1.25 0.70 -5.06
C VAL A 91 -1.90 1.85 -4.31
N SER A 92 -3.23 1.80 -4.17
CA SER A 92 -3.98 2.93 -3.64
C SER A 92 -3.99 3.01 -2.11
N GLY A 93 -3.77 1.87 -1.46
CA GLY A 93 -4.01 1.80 -0.04
C GLY A 93 -5.37 1.22 0.21
N ILE A 94 -5.40 0.22 1.02
CA ILE A 94 -6.56 -0.64 1.16
C ILE A 94 -7.83 0.09 1.58
N GLY A 95 -7.69 1.03 2.50
CA GLY A 95 -8.86 1.69 3.06
C GLY A 95 -9.61 2.61 2.11
N GLU A 96 -8.95 3.08 1.06
CA GLU A 96 -9.56 4.03 0.13
C GLU A 96 -9.89 3.43 -1.22
N TYR A 97 -9.63 2.16 -1.38
CA TYR A 97 -9.68 1.54 -2.68
C TYR A 97 -11.00 1.72 -3.43
N ALA A 98 -12.09 1.28 -2.82
CA ALA A 98 -13.38 1.26 -3.53
C ALA A 98 -13.82 2.65 -3.96
N ARG A 99 -13.61 3.61 -3.08
CA ARG A 99 -14.01 4.98 -3.35
C ARG A 99 -13.20 5.58 -4.50
N ARG A 100 -11.88 5.37 -4.47
CA ARG A 100 -11.03 5.93 -5.51
C ARG A 100 -11.27 5.29 -6.86
N ILE A 101 -11.56 3.99 -6.87
CA ILE A 101 -11.87 3.32 -8.13
C ILE A 101 -13.13 3.90 -8.75
N ARG A 102 -14.14 4.12 -7.92
CA ARG A 102 -15.38 4.71 -8.43
C ARG A 102 -15.14 6.10 -9.02
N GLU A 103 -14.34 6.90 -8.35
CA GLU A 103 -14.04 8.23 -8.84
C GLU A 103 -13.35 8.17 -10.20
N LEU A 104 -12.38 7.29 -10.35
CA LEU A 104 -11.65 7.19 -11.60
C LEU A 104 -12.55 6.71 -12.73
N ARG A 105 -13.42 5.76 -12.42
CA ARG A 105 -14.29 5.21 -13.43
C ARG A 105 -15.33 6.22 -13.89
N VAL A 106 -15.92 6.93 -12.96
CA VAL A 106 -16.99 7.87 -13.26
C VAL A 106 -16.46 9.21 -13.72
N GLU A 107 -15.47 9.74 -13.02
CA GLU A 107 -15.01 11.11 -13.27
C GLU A 107 -13.90 11.18 -14.29
N GLU A 108 -13.05 10.17 -14.35
CA GLU A 108 -11.91 10.19 -15.26
C GLU A 108 -12.10 9.28 -16.47
N GLY A 109 -13.13 8.45 -16.45
CA GLY A 109 -13.43 7.60 -17.60
C GLY A 109 -12.50 6.42 -17.80
N TRP A 110 -11.76 6.03 -16.78
CA TRP A 110 -10.85 4.90 -16.92
C TRP A 110 -11.59 3.57 -16.98
N PRO A 111 -11.23 2.70 -17.93
CA PRO A 111 -11.88 1.39 -18.05
C PRO A 111 -11.30 0.40 -17.04
N ILE A 112 -11.79 0.47 -15.84
CA ILE A 112 -11.32 -0.39 -14.74
C ILE A 112 -12.32 -1.50 -14.52
N LEU A 113 -11.83 -2.75 -14.47
CA LEU A 113 -12.69 -3.87 -14.18
C LEU A 113 -13.15 -3.83 -12.74
N ALA A 114 -14.41 -4.11 -12.53
CA ALA A 114 -14.92 -4.23 -11.17
C ALA A 114 -14.35 -5.51 -10.61
N GLY A 115 -13.88 -5.44 -9.51
CA GLY A 115 -13.20 -6.43 -9.01
C GLY A 115 -13.60 -7.71 -8.68
N ARG A 116 -13.53 -8.47 -8.56
CA ARG A 116 -13.70 -9.42 -8.23
C ARG A 116 -13.09 -9.69 -7.81
#